data_23251de082e123ee86ac0c03cd4f0fbd
#
_entry.id   23251de082e123ee86ac0c03cd4f0fbd
#
_cell.length_a   1.000
_cell.length_b   1.000
_cell.length_c   1.000
_cell.angle_alpha   90.00
_cell.angle_beta   90.00
_cell.angle_gamma   90.00
#
_symmetry.space_group_name_H-M   'P 1'
#
loop_
_entity.id
_entity.type
_entity.pdbx_description
1 polymer ?
#
loop_
_entity_poly.entity_id
_entity_poly.type
_entity_poly.pdbx_seq_one_letter_code
_entity_poly.pdbx_strand_id
1 'polypeptide(L)'
;MASDEDDKQAKHLPTSSLLDVLTPPTGYIVDRALCSAYSGQCAVLVAMLAAMVRQGTAEGKGSSDLALARALERLKDRVHFLVQHGRLIGPRSASPILNMLDRFVVPVKYDERKASWHPKVCVVRCVNRYSVKAKPIWLLWIGSRNFTKDESWDMALSLTGEVDGKGDELADVNSITRRLAQQAGVEAQWLSALQELGTVRWQVPAGLRIDKLVLFTHGDLKRDLEPVPANARSVLAVSPFLDEWSVSNLVRLLPPATDPTKKPRLISTVACLSEMAKKHRLALARYNMRSLPESSQDDQPEEIDEPANEGADAGADAAESRGLHAKFVWIETPKRGELRLGSTNLTRRGWKENAEVLATVSVALPGGSYSEQMRSGLKAFDDFCSEYELGEEEAPPDDELRLQREFDDARNALVVDFVATQALQDSVAVVTLRSPLHLPVGACLRIGRIGDALMPWDAGVTSLKLPDAPAHDNGDLLRMELVIGDLSSEWLQHAPFVPSLSRDTRDVPLLHAYLGIDGVISLLNDSLTAGGNGGGRRRPWNKPHTTGTSVQNIALLGIEAVLSSWVRDKESLSETKRIVELARKCEATSEKEEKAIQQLKAFLTSWDAIEQELVKP
;
A
#
# COMPACT_ATOMS: atom_id res chain seq x y z
N MET A 1 -1.97 -29.91 -30.29
CA MET A 1 -2.95 -30.18 -29.24
C MET A 1 -2.62 -29.22 -28.12
N ALA A 2 -3.30 -28.07 -28.04
CA ALA A 2 -3.26 -27.22 -26.85
C ALA A 2 -3.91 -28.01 -25.72
N SER A 3 -3.31 -27.98 -24.54
CA SER A 3 -3.80 -28.78 -23.42
C SER A 3 -5.12 -28.20 -22.90
N ASP A 4 -5.99 -29.08 -22.38
CA ASP A 4 -7.26 -28.67 -21.70
C ASP A 4 -7.08 -27.63 -20.57
N GLU A 5 -5.85 -27.42 -20.12
CA GLU A 5 -5.49 -26.38 -19.14
C GLU A 5 -5.40 -24.98 -19.75
N ASP A 6 -4.90 -24.85 -20.99
CA ASP A 6 -4.84 -23.56 -21.70
C ASP A 6 -6.25 -23.05 -22.06
N ASP A 7 -7.20 -23.98 -22.33
CA ASP A 7 -8.59 -23.65 -22.65
C ASP A 7 -9.42 -23.25 -21.40
N LYS A 8 -9.02 -23.73 -20.20
CA LYS A 8 -9.61 -23.30 -18.93
C LYS A 8 -9.10 -21.94 -18.46
N GLN A 9 -7.81 -21.62 -18.68
CA GLN A 9 -7.25 -20.31 -18.36
C GLN A 9 -7.83 -19.18 -19.22
N ALA A 10 -8.25 -19.46 -20.45
CA ALA A 10 -8.87 -18.49 -21.36
C ALA A 10 -10.25 -17.96 -20.88
N LYS A 11 -10.86 -18.58 -19.86
CA LYS A 11 -12.20 -18.22 -19.37
C LYS A 11 -12.22 -17.29 -18.17
N HIS A 12 -11.06 -17.01 -17.56
CA HIS A 12 -10.95 -16.17 -16.36
C HIS A 12 -10.13 -14.92 -16.66
N LEU A 13 -10.45 -13.82 -15.96
CA LEU A 13 -9.59 -12.65 -15.94
C LEU A 13 -8.23 -13.03 -15.30
N PRO A 14 -7.11 -12.44 -15.77
CA PRO A 14 -5.82 -12.70 -15.14
C PRO A 14 -5.85 -12.31 -13.66
N THR A 15 -5.31 -13.17 -12.80
CA THR A 15 -5.17 -12.89 -11.37
C THR A 15 -3.71 -12.60 -11.05
N SER A 16 -3.46 -11.51 -10.32
CA SER A 16 -2.14 -11.17 -9.79
C SER A 16 -2.30 -10.46 -8.46
N SER A 17 -1.37 -10.70 -7.54
CA SER A 17 -1.37 -9.94 -6.29
C SER A 17 -0.75 -8.56 -6.51
N LEU A 18 -1.11 -7.58 -5.66
CA LEU A 18 -0.44 -6.28 -5.65
C LEU A 18 1.08 -6.42 -5.45
N LEU A 19 1.51 -7.37 -4.62
CA LEU A 19 2.93 -7.61 -4.35
C LEU A 19 3.68 -8.09 -5.60
N ASP A 20 3.04 -8.92 -6.45
CA ASP A 20 3.64 -9.36 -7.72
C ASP A 20 3.83 -8.18 -8.68
N VAL A 21 2.84 -7.29 -8.76
CA VAL A 21 2.93 -6.07 -9.59
C VAL A 21 4.03 -5.14 -9.13
N LEU A 22 4.28 -5.03 -7.82
CA LEU A 22 5.31 -4.16 -7.24
C LEU A 22 6.72 -4.79 -7.30
N THR A 23 6.81 -6.09 -7.61
CA THR A 23 8.10 -6.78 -7.73
C THR A 23 8.80 -6.33 -9.02
N PRO A 24 10.03 -5.76 -8.94
CA PRO A 24 10.75 -5.32 -10.13
C PRO A 24 11.08 -6.50 -11.05
N PRO A 25 11.06 -6.30 -12.39
CA PRO A 25 11.48 -7.31 -13.35
C PRO A 25 12.91 -7.80 -13.09
N THR A 26 13.23 -9.03 -13.53
CA THR A 26 14.57 -9.61 -13.38
C THR A 26 15.64 -8.68 -13.91
N GLY A 27 16.68 -8.41 -13.12
CA GLY A 27 17.76 -7.49 -13.45
C GLY A 27 17.47 -6.01 -13.18
N TYR A 28 16.26 -5.69 -12.73
CA TYR A 28 15.88 -4.32 -12.35
C TYR A 28 15.73 -4.19 -10.83
N ILE A 29 15.79 -2.96 -10.38
CA ILE A 29 15.62 -2.57 -8.98
C ILE A 29 14.69 -1.36 -8.93
N VAL A 30 13.90 -1.26 -7.88
CA VAL A 30 13.10 -0.05 -7.64
C VAL A 30 14.04 1.13 -7.38
N ASP A 31 13.89 2.17 -8.18
CA ASP A 31 14.57 3.46 -7.98
C ASP A 31 13.70 4.38 -7.11
N ARG A 32 12.41 4.47 -7.41
CA ARG A 32 11.45 5.25 -6.63
C ARG A 32 10.02 4.75 -6.84
N ALA A 33 9.15 5.00 -5.86
CA ALA A 33 7.74 4.66 -5.94
C ALA A 33 6.86 5.67 -5.19
N LEU A 34 5.66 5.89 -5.74
CA LEU A 34 4.55 6.56 -5.09
C LEU A 34 3.38 5.59 -5.05
N CYS A 35 2.97 5.18 -3.86
CA CYS A 35 1.87 4.27 -3.64
C CYS A 35 0.82 4.96 -2.76
N SER A 36 -0.44 4.88 -3.13
CA SER A 36 -1.53 5.53 -2.42
C SER A 36 -2.65 4.57 -2.12
N ALA A 37 -3.20 4.67 -0.90
CA ALA A 37 -4.44 4.03 -0.49
C ALA A 37 -5.16 4.89 0.55
N TYR A 38 -6.42 4.57 0.83
CA TYR A 38 -7.16 5.19 1.93
C TYR A 38 -6.65 4.71 3.28
N SER A 39 -6.59 3.40 3.49
CA SER A 39 -6.11 2.78 4.72
C SER A 39 -4.92 1.87 4.46
N GLY A 40 -4.13 1.61 5.53
CA GLY A 40 -2.98 0.73 5.46
C GLY A 40 -2.70 0.05 6.79
N GLN A 41 -2.16 -1.16 6.71
CA GLN A 41 -1.62 -1.90 7.86
C GLN A 41 -0.10 -1.95 7.76
N CYS A 42 0.61 -1.71 8.85
CA CYS A 42 2.08 -1.75 8.87
C CYS A 42 2.66 -3.03 8.28
N ALA A 43 2.05 -4.18 8.57
CA ALA A 43 2.49 -5.48 8.04
C ALA A 43 2.43 -5.55 6.50
N VAL A 44 1.39 -4.96 5.90
CA VAL A 44 1.24 -4.92 4.43
C VAL A 44 2.24 -3.95 3.81
N LEU A 45 2.48 -2.77 4.42
CA LEU A 45 3.51 -1.84 3.95
C LEU A 45 4.90 -2.48 3.98
N VAL A 46 5.22 -3.24 5.04
CA VAL A 46 6.45 -4.03 5.14
C VAL A 46 6.54 -5.08 4.02
N ALA A 47 5.45 -5.81 3.75
CA ALA A 47 5.40 -6.79 2.67
C ALA A 47 5.58 -6.12 1.28
N MET A 48 5.01 -4.94 1.06
CA MET A 48 5.21 -4.15 -0.17
C MET A 48 6.67 -3.70 -0.33
N LEU A 49 7.32 -3.21 0.74
CA LEU A 49 8.74 -2.87 0.71
C LEU A 49 9.61 -4.10 0.43
N ALA A 50 9.31 -5.24 1.04
CA ALA A 50 10.01 -6.49 0.79
C ALA A 50 9.83 -6.96 -0.68
N ALA A 51 8.63 -6.84 -1.25
CA ALA A 51 8.38 -7.15 -2.66
C ALA A 51 9.20 -6.26 -3.61
N MET A 52 9.31 -4.96 -3.31
CA MET A 52 10.07 -3.98 -4.09
C MET A 52 11.60 -4.24 -4.11
N VAL A 53 12.15 -4.91 -3.09
CA VAL A 53 13.57 -5.32 -3.09
C VAL A 53 13.78 -6.77 -3.49
N ARG A 54 12.69 -7.55 -3.64
CA ARG A 54 12.73 -8.94 -4.04
C ARG A 54 13.40 -9.05 -5.41
N GLN A 55 14.62 -9.52 -5.41
CA GLN A 55 15.27 -9.91 -6.65
C GLN A 55 14.75 -11.29 -7.01
N GLY A 56 14.51 -11.54 -8.31
CA GLY A 56 14.09 -12.82 -8.85
C GLY A 56 15.14 -13.94 -8.63
N THR A 57 15.52 -14.14 -7.38
CA THR A 57 16.33 -15.28 -6.96
C THR A 57 15.35 -16.33 -6.44
N ALA A 58 15.22 -17.38 -7.23
CA ALA A 58 14.85 -18.66 -6.68
C ALA A 58 15.63 -18.89 -5.37
N GLU A 59 14.89 -19.07 -4.28
CA GLU A 59 15.34 -19.77 -3.09
C GLU A 59 16.64 -19.32 -2.44
N GLY A 60 16.62 -18.22 -1.74
CA GLY A 60 17.53 -18.01 -0.61
C GLY A 60 16.70 -17.71 0.62
N LYS A 61 16.59 -18.64 1.54
CA LYS A 61 16.13 -18.42 2.92
C LYS A 61 17.13 -17.51 3.66
N GLY A 62 17.27 -16.25 3.23
CA GLY A 62 17.72 -15.20 4.11
C GLY A 62 16.60 -14.97 5.14
N SER A 63 16.91 -14.75 6.40
CA SER A 63 15.92 -14.47 7.40
C SER A 63 15.04 -13.31 6.90
N SER A 64 13.72 -13.35 7.16
CA SER A 64 12.78 -12.28 6.81
C SER A 64 13.29 -10.91 7.29
N ASP A 65 14.02 -10.92 8.39
CA ASP A 65 14.58 -9.74 9.05
C ASP A 65 15.67 -9.03 8.24
N LEU A 66 16.57 -9.80 7.63
CA LEU A 66 17.61 -9.25 6.76
C LEU A 66 17.01 -8.64 5.48
N ALA A 67 15.98 -9.30 4.92
CA ALA A 67 15.27 -8.78 3.75
C ALA A 67 14.54 -7.47 4.08
N LEU A 68 13.93 -7.38 5.25
CA LEU A 68 13.28 -6.16 5.72
C LEU A 68 14.29 -5.03 5.96
N ALA A 69 15.38 -5.29 6.66
CA ALA A 69 16.42 -4.28 6.91
C ALA A 69 17.00 -3.71 5.61
N ARG A 70 17.23 -4.55 4.60
CA ARG A 70 17.65 -4.13 3.26
C ARG A 70 16.60 -3.27 2.57
N ALA A 71 15.33 -3.66 2.67
CA ALA A 71 14.24 -2.90 2.10
C ALA A 71 14.19 -1.50 2.70
N LEU A 72 14.24 -1.41 4.03
CA LEU A 72 14.18 -0.14 4.74
C LEU A 72 15.35 0.78 4.37
N GLU A 73 16.57 0.27 4.37
CA GLU A 73 17.74 1.11 4.04
C GLU A 73 17.79 1.53 2.57
N ARG A 74 17.45 0.63 1.65
CA ARG A 74 17.57 0.88 0.23
C ARG A 74 16.47 1.79 -0.31
N LEU A 75 15.25 1.62 0.18
CA LEU A 75 14.07 2.31 -0.35
C LEU A 75 13.74 3.60 0.41
N LYS A 76 14.46 3.88 1.50
CA LYS A 76 14.32 5.12 2.27
C LYS A 76 14.47 6.33 1.35
N ASP A 77 13.61 7.33 1.54
CA ASP A 77 13.53 8.56 0.74
C ASP A 77 13.20 8.34 -0.76
N ARG A 78 12.98 7.10 -1.18
CA ARG A 78 12.67 6.70 -2.56
C ARG A 78 11.24 6.18 -2.73
N VAL A 79 10.67 5.63 -1.67
CA VAL A 79 9.31 5.07 -1.66
C VAL A 79 8.46 5.84 -0.68
N HIS A 80 7.28 6.26 -1.13
CA HIS A 80 6.32 6.99 -0.31
C HIS A 80 4.95 6.34 -0.39
N PHE A 81 4.39 6.00 0.78
CA PHE A 81 3.03 5.51 0.95
C PHE A 81 2.13 6.66 1.41
N LEU A 82 1.29 7.15 0.50
CA LEU A 82 0.30 8.18 0.80
C LEU A 82 -0.94 7.51 1.38
N VAL A 83 -1.16 7.69 2.67
CA VAL A 83 -2.31 7.09 3.39
C VAL A 83 -3.12 8.22 4.02
N GLN A 84 -4.46 8.10 4.02
CA GLN A 84 -5.31 9.03 4.73
C GLN A 84 -4.86 9.15 6.18
N HIS A 85 -4.71 10.39 6.68
CA HIS A 85 -4.28 10.65 8.05
C HIS A 85 -5.24 9.99 9.05
N GLY A 86 -4.70 9.25 10.02
CA GLY A 86 -5.49 8.48 10.98
C GLY A 86 -6.04 7.14 10.46
N ARG A 87 -5.64 6.68 9.26
CA ARG A 87 -6.08 5.40 8.67
C ARG A 87 -4.95 4.39 8.50
N LEU A 88 -3.86 4.56 9.22
CA LEU A 88 -2.80 3.57 9.33
C LEU A 88 -3.00 2.77 10.62
N ILE A 89 -3.07 1.46 10.50
CA ILE A 89 -3.24 0.52 11.61
C ILE A 89 -1.87 -0.01 12.01
N GLY A 90 -1.57 0.09 13.30
CA GLY A 90 -0.34 -0.43 13.89
C GLY A 90 -0.35 -1.95 14.00
N PRO A 91 0.82 -2.57 14.20
CA PRO A 91 0.89 -4.00 14.48
C PRO A 91 0.44 -4.28 15.92
N ARG A 92 -0.15 -5.45 16.15
CA ARG A 92 -0.49 -5.94 17.50
C ARG A 92 0.75 -6.30 18.31
N SER A 93 1.74 -6.95 17.67
CA SER A 93 3.02 -7.27 18.30
C SER A 93 4.03 -6.19 17.98
N ALA A 94 4.61 -5.64 19.03
CA ALA A 94 5.51 -4.53 18.93
C ALA A 94 6.91 -4.95 18.51
N SER A 95 7.29 -4.58 17.29
CA SER A 95 8.70 -4.58 16.90
C SER A 95 9.14 -3.14 16.66
N PRO A 96 10.12 -2.63 17.42
CA PRO A 96 10.59 -1.24 17.27
C PRO A 96 11.03 -0.88 15.85
N ILE A 97 11.45 -1.86 15.04
CA ILE A 97 11.85 -1.64 13.63
C ILE A 97 10.73 -0.98 12.79
N LEU A 98 9.47 -1.15 13.20
CA LEU A 98 8.32 -0.55 12.53
C LEU A 98 8.26 0.98 12.70
N ASN A 99 8.99 1.56 13.67
CA ASN A 99 9.18 3.00 13.76
C ASN A 99 9.84 3.58 12.51
N MET A 100 10.61 2.77 11.75
CA MET A 100 11.18 3.22 10.47
C MET A 100 10.13 3.44 9.37
N LEU A 101 8.90 2.92 9.52
CA LEU A 101 7.83 3.15 8.56
C LEU A 101 7.45 4.63 8.46
N ASP A 102 7.72 5.44 9.48
CA ASP A 102 7.52 6.89 9.42
C ASP A 102 8.35 7.58 8.32
N ARG A 103 9.43 6.94 7.84
CA ARG A 103 10.23 7.42 6.69
C ARG A 103 9.57 7.18 5.34
N PHE A 104 8.58 6.32 5.31
CA PHE A 104 7.89 5.89 4.09
C PHE A 104 6.45 6.39 4.04
N VAL A 105 5.81 6.56 5.19
CA VAL A 105 4.41 6.95 5.28
C VAL A 105 4.26 8.46 5.19
N VAL A 106 3.47 8.91 4.22
CA VAL A 106 3.05 10.29 4.06
C VAL A 106 1.57 10.38 4.46
N PRO A 107 1.27 10.93 5.63
CA PRO A 107 -0.11 11.10 6.07
C PRO A 107 -0.79 12.23 5.27
N VAL A 108 -1.78 11.88 4.47
CA VAL A 108 -2.52 12.85 3.68
C VAL A 108 -3.68 13.41 4.50
N LYS A 109 -3.64 14.69 4.77
CA LYS A 109 -4.58 15.38 5.66
C LYS A 109 -5.85 15.79 4.92
N TYR A 110 -6.90 14.99 5.06
CA TYR A 110 -8.27 15.32 4.65
C TYR A 110 -9.16 15.26 5.89
N ASP A 111 -10.11 16.21 6.00
CA ASP A 111 -11.16 16.17 7.01
C ASP A 111 -12.25 15.19 6.55
N GLU A 112 -12.26 13.99 7.11
CA GLU A 112 -13.16 12.91 6.71
C GLU A 112 -14.64 13.23 6.91
N ARG A 113 -14.98 14.22 7.72
CA ARG A 113 -16.37 14.74 7.81
C ARG A 113 -16.83 15.39 6.50
N LYS A 114 -15.90 15.78 5.61
CA LYS A 114 -16.18 16.46 4.34
C LYS A 114 -15.75 15.64 3.14
N ALA A 115 -14.56 15.10 3.16
CA ALA A 115 -13.95 14.37 2.05
C ALA A 115 -12.85 13.45 2.55
N SER A 116 -12.56 12.37 1.83
CA SER A 116 -11.48 11.44 2.14
C SER A 116 -10.42 11.43 1.03
N TRP A 117 -9.17 11.15 1.42
CA TRP A 117 -8.14 10.75 0.48
C TRP A 117 -8.26 9.26 0.21
N HIS A 118 -8.84 8.88 -0.95
CA HIS A 118 -9.23 7.50 -1.21
C HIS A 118 -8.61 6.88 -2.48
N PRO A 119 -7.62 7.49 -3.19
CA PRO A 119 -7.05 6.88 -4.39
C PRO A 119 -6.25 5.63 -4.06
N LYS A 120 -6.41 4.57 -4.88
CA LYS A 120 -5.66 3.32 -4.78
C LYS A 120 -4.84 3.16 -6.06
N VAL A 121 -3.59 3.62 -6.01
CA VAL A 121 -2.70 3.68 -7.16
C VAL A 121 -1.25 3.53 -6.74
N CYS A 122 -0.47 2.77 -7.52
CA CYS A 122 0.98 2.67 -7.36
C CYS A 122 1.65 3.01 -8.70
N VAL A 123 2.67 3.86 -8.63
CA VAL A 123 3.55 4.20 -9.75
C VAL A 123 4.99 3.94 -9.32
N VAL A 124 5.65 3.02 -10.00
CA VAL A 124 7.00 2.55 -9.62
C VAL A 124 7.95 2.70 -10.79
N ARG A 125 9.08 3.34 -10.56
CA ARG A 125 10.20 3.43 -11.50
C ARG A 125 11.25 2.40 -11.14
N CYS A 126 11.63 1.57 -12.11
CA CYS A 126 12.67 0.56 -11.98
C CYS A 126 13.84 0.87 -12.91
N VAL A 127 15.06 0.75 -12.42
CA VAL A 127 16.30 0.92 -13.19
C VAL A 127 17.07 -0.39 -13.27
N ASN A 128 17.80 -0.60 -14.35
CA ASN A 128 18.60 -1.81 -14.51
C ASN A 128 19.79 -1.76 -13.56
N ARG A 129 19.99 -2.83 -12.80
CA ARG A 129 21.06 -2.94 -11.80
C ARG A 129 22.46 -2.98 -12.40
N TYR A 130 22.58 -3.55 -13.60
CA TYR A 130 23.87 -3.89 -14.19
C TYR A 130 24.30 -2.92 -15.29
N SER A 131 23.39 -2.10 -15.79
CA SER A 131 23.65 -1.21 -16.92
C SER A 131 22.88 0.10 -16.81
N VAL A 132 23.60 1.18 -16.61
CA VAL A 132 23.05 2.55 -16.66
C VAL A 132 22.53 2.94 -18.06
N LYS A 133 22.94 2.19 -19.11
CA LYS A 133 22.45 2.40 -20.48
C LYS A 133 21.15 1.67 -20.77
N ALA A 134 20.75 0.71 -19.95
CA ALA A 134 19.48 0.05 -20.10
C ALA A 134 18.35 1.00 -19.74
N LYS A 135 17.27 0.93 -20.50
CA LYS A 135 16.11 1.82 -20.34
C LYS A 135 15.38 1.51 -19.04
N PRO A 136 14.96 2.53 -18.29
CA PRO A 136 14.08 2.33 -17.13
C PRO A 136 12.75 1.69 -17.51
N ILE A 137 12.20 0.92 -16.59
CA ILE A 137 10.87 0.31 -16.68
C ILE A 137 9.97 0.98 -15.65
N TRP A 138 8.73 1.24 -16.03
CA TRP A 138 7.71 1.78 -15.16
C TRP A 138 6.59 0.78 -14.94
N LEU A 139 6.10 0.69 -13.70
CA LEU A 139 4.97 -0.11 -13.32
C LEU A 139 3.84 0.82 -12.86
N LEU A 140 2.64 0.58 -13.35
CA LEU A 140 1.42 1.26 -12.94
C LEU A 140 0.43 0.22 -12.42
N TRP A 141 -0.17 0.50 -11.28
CA TRP A 141 -1.31 -0.23 -10.77
C TRP A 141 -2.40 0.77 -10.33
N ILE A 142 -3.64 0.55 -10.75
CA ILE A 142 -4.83 1.30 -10.35
C ILE A 142 -5.90 0.28 -9.98
N GLY A 143 -6.45 0.36 -8.77
CA GLY A 143 -7.42 -0.64 -8.34
C GLY A 143 -8.34 -0.19 -7.23
N SER A 144 -9.05 -1.16 -6.67
CA SER A 144 -10.00 -0.96 -5.57
C SER A 144 -9.41 -1.22 -4.20
N ARG A 145 -8.29 -1.97 -4.10
CA ARG A 145 -7.72 -2.51 -2.86
C ARG A 145 -7.01 -1.46 -2.01
N ASN A 146 -7.26 -1.47 -0.70
CA ASN A 146 -6.44 -0.80 0.31
C ASN A 146 -5.12 -1.56 0.57
N PHE A 147 -4.20 -0.98 1.37
CA PHE A 147 -2.98 -1.68 1.83
C PHE A 147 -3.26 -2.48 3.11
N THR A 148 -4.27 -3.34 3.05
CA THR A 148 -4.78 -4.15 4.15
C THR A 148 -4.67 -5.63 3.84
N LYS A 149 -4.59 -6.45 4.90
CA LYS A 149 -4.63 -7.91 4.79
C LYS A 149 -6.09 -8.36 4.83
N ASP A 150 -6.70 -8.41 3.68
CA ASP A 150 -8.05 -8.96 3.51
C ASP A 150 -8.10 -9.88 2.28
N GLU A 151 -9.09 -10.74 2.22
CA GLU A 151 -9.32 -11.71 1.14
C GLU A 151 -10.47 -11.29 0.21
N SER A 152 -10.75 -9.99 0.16
CA SER A 152 -11.85 -9.45 -0.63
C SER A 152 -11.61 -9.55 -2.13
N TRP A 153 -12.70 -9.63 -2.87
CA TRP A 153 -12.70 -9.53 -4.33
C TRP A 153 -12.39 -8.09 -4.75
N ASP A 154 -11.29 -7.94 -5.48
CA ASP A 154 -10.79 -6.67 -5.98
C ASP A 154 -10.69 -6.65 -7.51
N MET A 155 -10.73 -5.45 -8.08
CA MET A 155 -10.48 -5.22 -9.51
C MET A 155 -9.36 -4.22 -9.70
N ALA A 156 -8.42 -4.50 -10.60
CA ALA A 156 -7.32 -3.58 -10.89
C ALA A 156 -6.90 -3.59 -12.36
N LEU A 157 -6.32 -2.49 -12.80
CA LEU A 157 -5.55 -2.34 -14.02
C LEU A 157 -4.07 -2.29 -13.65
N SER A 158 -3.25 -3.17 -14.23
CA SER A 158 -1.79 -3.11 -14.13
C SER A 158 -1.15 -3.00 -15.50
N LEU A 159 -0.17 -2.12 -15.65
CA LEU A 159 0.55 -1.89 -16.88
C LEU A 159 2.06 -1.80 -16.61
N THR A 160 2.84 -2.28 -17.56
CA THR A 160 4.28 -2.08 -17.62
C THR A 160 4.62 -1.14 -18.77
N GLY A 161 5.51 -0.18 -18.54
CA GLY A 161 5.99 0.75 -19.56
C GLY A 161 7.51 0.76 -19.62
N GLU A 162 8.05 1.09 -20.80
CA GLU A 162 9.48 1.24 -21.04
C GLU A 162 9.75 2.62 -21.66
N VAL A 163 10.79 3.29 -21.17
CA VAL A 163 11.25 4.59 -21.72
C VAL A 163 11.64 4.42 -23.18
N ASP A 164 11.10 5.22 -24.10
CA ASP A 164 11.28 5.12 -25.55
C ASP A 164 11.09 3.69 -26.09
N GLY A 165 10.23 2.91 -25.45
CA GLY A 165 9.90 1.53 -25.83
C GLY A 165 8.88 1.46 -26.97
N LYS A 166 8.22 0.30 -27.07
CA LYS A 166 7.06 0.10 -27.95
C LYS A 166 5.80 0.05 -27.10
N GLY A 167 4.71 0.62 -27.60
CA GLY A 167 3.42 0.63 -26.89
C GLY A 167 2.72 1.99 -26.98
N ASP A 168 1.72 2.18 -26.15
CA ASP A 168 0.86 3.35 -26.15
C ASP A 168 1.44 4.48 -25.31
N GLU A 169 1.18 5.71 -25.72
CA GLU A 169 1.45 6.89 -24.92
C GLU A 169 0.26 7.15 -23.99
N LEU A 170 0.52 7.25 -22.70
CA LEU A 170 -0.50 7.53 -21.69
C LEU A 170 -0.11 8.78 -20.88
N ALA A 171 -0.37 9.95 -21.44
CA ALA A 171 -0.05 11.25 -20.82
C ALA A 171 -0.71 11.43 -19.45
N ASP A 172 -1.85 10.80 -19.22
CA ASP A 172 -2.59 10.82 -17.94
C ASP A 172 -1.76 10.29 -16.78
N VAL A 173 -0.87 9.29 -17.01
CA VAL A 173 -0.01 8.72 -15.96
C VAL A 173 0.95 9.78 -15.41
N ASN A 174 1.47 10.67 -16.28
CA ASN A 174 2.31 11.78 -15.83
C ASN A 174 1.52 12.74 -14.91
N SER A 175 0.27 13.06 -15.27
CA SER A 175 -0.60 13.90 -14.46
C SER A 175 -0.90 13.27 -13.09
N ILE A 176 -1.22 11.98 -13.05
CA ILE A 176 -1.44 11.22 -11.81
C ILE A 176 -0.18 11.26 -10.94
N THR A 177 0.98 10.92 -11.52
CA THR A 177 2.26 10.86 -10.79
C THR A 177 2.65 12.22 -10.22
N ARG A 178 2.45 13.30 -10.99
CA ARG A 178 2.71 14.67 -10.53
C ARG A 178 1.85 15.04 -9.34
N ARG A 179 0.54 14.73 -9.38
CA ARG A 179 -0.38 14.98 -8.26
C ARG A 179 0.00 14.20 -7.01
N LEU A 180 0.41 12.93 -7.15
CA LEU A 180 0.91 12.12 -6.03
C LEU A 180 2.20 12.72 -5.46
N ALA A 181 3.16 13.11 -6.29
CA ALA A 181 4.42 13.72 -5.86
C ALA A 181 4.19 15.06 -5.13
N GLN A 182 3.27 15.89 -5.61
CA GLN A 182 2.85 17.12 -4.95
C GLN A 182 2.23 16.85 -3.59
N GLN A 183 1.32 15.88 -3.53
CA GLN A 183 0.67 15.51 -2.27
C GLN A 183 1.65 14.93 -1.24
N ALA A 184 2.68 14.22 -1.73
CA ALA A 184 3.76 13.69 -0.89
C ALA A 184 4.81 14.76 -0.51
N GLY A 185 4.78 15.95 -1.11
CA GLY A 185 5.80 16.99 -0.88
C GLY A 185 7.17 16.67 -1.48
N VAL A 186 7.24 15.76 -2.47
CA VAL A 186 8.49 15.28 -3.09
C VAL A 186 8.61 15.66 -4.57
N GLU A 187 7.84 16.62 -5.05
CA GLU A 187 7.81 17.00 -6.46
C GLU A 187 9.20 17.34 -7.02
N ALA A 188 10.01 18.08 -6.26
CA ALA A 188 11.37 18.45 -6.66
C ALA A 188 12.26 17.21 -6.91
N GLN A 189 12.13 16.18 -6.09
CA GLN A 189 12.87 14.93 -6.20
C GLN A 189 12.40 14.09 -7.41
N TRP A 190 11.19 14.32 -7.88
CA TRP A 190 10.56 13.58 -8.99
C TRP A 190 10.65 14.28 -10.35
N LEU A 191 11.23 15.50 -10.43
CA LEU A 191 11.25 16.29 -11.67
C LEU A 191 11.83 15.52 -12.88
N SER A 192 13.00 14.90 -12.72
CA SER A 192 13.61 14.12 -13.81
C SER A 192 12.80 12.90 -14.20
N ALA A 193 12.24 12.19 -13.23
CA ALA A 193 11.38 11.04 -13.46
C ALA A 193 10.06 11.43 -14.15
N LEU A 194 9.47 12.57 -13.79
CA LEU A 194 8.28 13.12 -14.47
C LEU A 194 8.54 13.52 -15.92
N GLN A 195 9.75 14.05 -16.22
CA GLN A 195 10.14 14.33 -17.61
C GLN A 195 10.31 13.04 -18.40
N GLU A 196 10.99 12.05 -17.85
CA GLU A 196 11.18 10.73 -18.45
C GLU A 196 9.83 10.03 -18.69
N LEU A 197 8.88 10.14 -17.77
CA LEU A 197 7.57 9.51 -17.85
C LEU A 197 6.77 9.95 -19.10
N GLY A 198 7.05 11.15 -19.64
CA GLY A 198 6.49 11.63 -20.91
C GLY A 198 6.95 10.83 -22.14
N THR A 199 8.05 10.11 -22.07
CA THR A 199 8.59 9.28 -23.16
C THR A 199 8.29 7.78 -22.97
N VAL A 200 7.65 7.40 -21.87
CA VAL A 200 7.29 6.00 -21.59
C VAL A 200 6.24 5.52 -22.58
N ARG A 201 6.45 4.32 -23.09
CA ARG A 201 5.48 3.59 -23.91
C ARG A 201 4.95 2.40 -23.11
N TRP A 202 3.65 2.38 -22.91
CA TRP A 202 2.97 1.42 -22.07
C TRP A 202 2.53 0.20 -22.86
N GLN A 203 2.77 -0.98 -22.31
CA GLN A 203 2.36 -2.25 -22.91
C GLN A 203 0.89 -2.51 -22.58
N VAL A 204 0.02 -2.08 -23.49
CA VAL A 204 -1.42 -2.33 -23.38
C VAL A 204 -1.74 -3.63 -24.14
N PRO A 205 -2.50 -4.57 -23.53
CA PRO A 205 -2.90 -5.81 -24.19
C PRO A 205 -3.58 -5.56 -25.55
N ALA A 206 -3.26 -6.36 -26.55
CA ALA A 206 -3.84 -6.23 -27.89
C ALA A 206 -5.36 -6.32 -27.84
N GLY A 207 -6.05 -5.33 -28.38
CA GLY A 207 -7.50 -5.22 -28.39
C GLY A 207 -8.09 -4.45 -27.20
N LEU A 208 -7.29 -4.15 -26.18
CA LEU A 208 -7.65 -3.21 -25.12
C LEU A 208 -7.23 -1.79 -25.51
N ARG A 209 -8.03 -0.82 -25.16
CA ARG A 209 -7.70 0.60 -25.25
C ARG A 209 -7.87 1.28 -23.91
N ILE A 210 -6.90 2.06 -23.51
CA ILE A 210 -7.00 2.95 -22.35
C ILE A 210 -7.60 4.27 -22.83
N ASP A 211 -8.83 4.56 -22.42
CA ASP A 211 -9.54 5.76 -22.85
C ASP A 211 -9.22 6.96 -21.96
N LYS A 212 -9.07 6.71 -20.64
CA LYS A 212 -8.84 7.75 -19.63
C LYS A 212 -8.28 7.17 -18.36
N LEU A 213 -7.29 7.84 -17.80
CA LEU A 213 -6.81 7.62 -16.43
C LEU A 213 -6.87 8.96 -15.68
N VAL A 214 -7.45 9.01 -14.51
CA VAL A 214 -7.57 10.27 -13.78
C VAL A 214 -7.45 10.08 -12.28
N LEU A 215 -6.67 10.94 -11.65
CA LEU A 215 -6.66 11.13 -10.20
C LEU A 215 -7.41 12.44 -9.90
N PHE A 216 -8.54 12.31 -9.25
CA PHE A 216 -9.29 13.44 -8.73
C PHE A 216 -8.77 13.82 -7.35
N THR A 217 -8.74 15.12 -7.06
CA THR A 217 -8.41 15.66 -5.74
C THR A 217 -9.54 16.59 -5.27
N HIS A 218 -9.57 16.90 -3.98
CA HIS A 218 -10.53 17.85 -3.45
C HIS A 218 -10.31 19.22 -4.11
N GLY A 219 -11.39 19.80 -4.64
CA GLY A 219 -11.35 21.07 -5.37
C GLY A 219 -11.28 20.94 -6.90
N ASP A 220 -11.10 19.75 -7.47
CA ASP A 220 -11.29 19.54 -8.90
C ASP A 220 -12.74 19.80 -9.27
N LEU A 221 -12.95 20.79 -10.13
CA LEU A 221 -14.28 21.23 -10.52
C LEU A 221 -15.02 20.17 -11.35
N LYS A 222 -16.29 19.94 -11.00
CA LYS A 222 -17.28 19.21 -11.82
C LYS A 222 -16.93 17.76 -12.16
N ARG A 223 -16.71 16.96 -11.13
CA ARG A 223 -16.83 15.51 -11.30
C ARG A 223 -18.30 15.15 -11.39
N ASP A 224 -18.66 14.44 -12.42
CA ASP A 224 -20.01 13.85 -12.54
C ASP A 224 -19.89 12.37 -12.87
N LEU A 225 -20.80 11.59 -12.31
CA LEU A 225 -20.98 10.21 -12.72
C LEU A 225 -21.50 10.23 -14.16
N GLU A 226 -20.66 9.80 -15.10
CA GLU A 226 -21.10 9.62 -16.48
C GLU A 226 -22.18 8.54 -16.54
N PRO A 227 -23.42 8.86 -16.96
CA PRO A 227 -24.47 7.86 -17.02
C PRO A 227 -24.18 6.83 -18.09
N VAL A 228 -24.76 5.66 -17.92
CA VAL A 228 -24.74 4.62 -18.95
C VAL A 228 -25.45 5.13 -20.20
N PRO A 229 -24.85 4.94 -21.42
CA PRO A 229 -25.47 5.37 -22.68
C PRO A 229 -26.83 4.70 -22.91
N ALA A 230 -27.78 5.43 -23.49
CA ALA A 230 -29.13 4.92 -23.78
C ALA A 230 -29.18 3.68 -24.70
N ASN A 231 -28.13 3.47 -25.51
CA ASN A 231 -27.99 2.31 -26.40
C ASN A 231 -27.22 1.15 -25.79
N ALA A 232 -26.98 1.14 -24.49
CA ALA A 232 -26.36 0.02 -23.81
C ALA A 232 -27.26 -1.22 -23.87
N ARG A 233 -26.65 -2.37 -24.14
CA ARG A 233 -27.31 -3.68 -24.22
C ARG A 233 -27.21 -4.46 -22.91
N SER A 234 -26.11 -4.26 -22.19
CA SER A 234 -25.84 -4.90 -20.90
C SER A 234 -25.08 -3.95 -20.01
N VAL A 235 -25.38 -3.98 -18.72
CA VAL A 235 -24.71 -3.21 -17.68
C VAL A 235 -24.49 -4.11 -16.49
N LEU A 236 -23.25 -4.14 -15.97
CA LEU A 236 -22.89 -4.76 -14.72
C LEU A 236 -22.19 -3.71 -13.87
N ALA A 237 -22.83 -3.30 -12.79
CA ALA A 237 -22.30 -2.35 -11.81
C ALA A 237 -21.95 -3.09 -10.52
N VAL A 238 -20.75 -2.90 -10.02
CA VAL A 238 -20.22 -3.56 -8.83
C VAL A 238 -19.64 -2.50 -7.89
N SER A 239 -20.11 -2.45 -6.66
CA SER A 239 -19.61 -1.57 -5.62
C SER A 239 -20.05 -2.05 -4.24
N PRO A 240 -19.16 -2.16 -3.24
CA PRO A 240 -19.55 -2.53 -1.88
C PRO A 240 -20.49 -1.51 -1.24
N PHE A 241 -20.36 -0.22 -1.62
CA PHE A 241 -21.16 0.88 -1.09
C PHE A 241 -21.95 1.57 -2.18
N LEU A 242 -23.19 1.87 -1.87
CA LEU A 242 -24.18 2.48 -2.76
C LEU A 242 -24.89 3.62 -2.07
N ASP A 243 -25.30 4.62 -2.85
CA ASP A 243 -26.32 5.58 -2.43
C ASP A 243 -27.37 5.83 -3.53
N GLU A 244 -28.48 6.41 -3.16
CA GLU A 244 -29.59 6.71 -4.07
C GLU A 244 -29.15 7.59 -5.26
N TRP A 245 -28.30 8.58 -4.97
CA TRP A 245 -27.85 9.52 -6.00
C TRP A 245 -27.08 8.80 -7.12
N SER A 246 -26.12 7.95 -6.77
CA SER A 246 -25.28 7.25 -7.75
C SER A 246 -26.08 6.21 -8.52
N VAL A 247 -26.86 5.38 -7.80
CA VAL A 247 -27.67 4.32 -8.40
C VAL A 247 -28.67 4.89 -9.38
N SER A 248 -29.35 5.99 -9.02
CA SER A 248 -30.32 6.66 -9.90
C SER A 248 -29.66 7.35 -11.09
N ASN A 249 -28.51 8.04 -10.89
CA ASN A 249 -27.83 8.76 -11.95
C ASN A 249 -27.13 7.83 -12.95
N LEU A 250 -26.60 6.68 -12.51
CA LEU A 250 -25.92 5.73 -13.38
C LEU A 250 -26.81 5.28 -14.55
N VAL A 251 -28.07 4.96 -14.28
CA VAL A 251 -29.02 4.43 -15.27
C VAL A 251 -30.05 5.45 -15.74
N ARG A 252 -29.85 6.73 -15.47
CA ARG A 252 -30.86 7.77 -15.79
C ARG A 252 -31.26 7.85 -17.27
N LEU A 253 -30.36 7.50 -18.17
CA LEU A 253 -30.59 7.51 -19.62
C LEU A 253 -31.19 6.21 -20.15
N LEU A 254 -31.17 5.14 -19.37
CA LEU A 254 -31.74 3.86 -19.78
C LEU A 254 -33.27 3.90 -19.63
N PRO A 255 -34.02 3.37 -20.62
CA PRO A 255 -35.45 3.15 -20.45
C PRO A 255 -35.70 2.12 -19.34
N PRO A 256 -36.80 2.24 -18.56
CA PRO A 256 -37.19 1.21 -17.62
C PRO A 256 -37.42 -0.13 -18.34
N ALA A 257 -36.76 -1.21 -17.88
CA ALA A 257 -36.97 -2.54 -18.41
C ALA A 257 -38.12 -3.23 -17.67
N THR A 258 -39.12 -3.71 -18.41
CA THR A 258 -40.21 -4.54 -17.87
C THR A 258 -39.78 -5.99 -17.70
N ASP A 259 -38.87 -6.48 -18.56
CA ASP A 259 -38.28 -7.80 -18.51
C ASP A 259 -37.09 -7.81 -17.52
N PRO A 260 -37.15 -8.59 -16.41
CA PRO A 260 -36.08 -8.65 -15.42
C PRO A 260 -34.72 -9.03 -16.02
N THR A 261 -34.67 -9.85 -17.06
CA THR A 261 -33.43 -10.30 -17.70
C THR A 261 -32.67 -9.18 -18.44
N LYS A 262 -33.39 -8.10 -18.76
CA LYS A 262 -32.85 -6.91 -19.45
C LYS A 262 -32.49 -5.77 -18.49
N LYS A 263 -32.80 -5.94 -17.20
CA LYS A 263 -32.41 -4.94 -16.20
C LYS A 263 -30.89 -4.89 -16.07
N PRO A 264 -30.30 -3.70 -15.82
CA PRO A 264 -28.93 -3.59 -15.35
C PRO A 264 -28.69 -4.46 -14.12
N ARG A 265 -27.54 -5.11 -14.05
CA ARG A 265 -27.12 -5.89 -12.87
C ARG A 265 -26.37 -4.99 -11.90
N LEU A 266 -26.69 -5.12 -10.62
CA LEU A 266 -26.06 -4.41 -9.53
C LEU A 266 -25.61 -5.41 -8.47
N ILE A 267 -24.28 -5.49 -8.28
CA ILE A 267 -23.69 -6.38 -7.26
C ILE A 267 -23.17 -5.50 -6.12
N SER A 268 -23.59 -5.80 -4.90
CA SER A 268 -23.14 -5.11 -3.70
C SER A 268 -23.13 -6.06 -2.50
N THR A 269 -22.72 -5.55 -1.33
CA THR A 269 -22.82 -6.29 -0.07
C THR A 269 -24.29 -6.43 0.35
N VAL A 270 -24.62 -7.54 1.03
CA VAL A 270 -25.97 -7.80 1.55
C VAL A 270 -26.40 -6.63 2.47
N ALA A 271 -25.51 -6.21 3.39
CA ALA A 271 -25.79 -5.11 4.31
C ALA A 271 -26.13 -3.80 3.58
N CYS A 272 -25.37 -3.45 2.54
CA CYS A 272 -25.63 -2.24 1.76
C CYS A 272 -26.93 -2.31 0.95
N LEU A 273 -27.21 -3.46 0.32
CA LEU A 273 -28.47 -3.67 -0.40
C LEU A 273 -29.67 -3.62 0.52
N SER A 274 -29.58 -4.19 1.72
CA SER A 274 -30.61 -4.18 2.75
C SER A 274 -30.90 -2.75 3.23
N GLU A 275 -29.87 -1.97 3.56
CA GLU A 275 -30.03 -0.58 3.96
C GLU A 275 -30.66 0.27 2.85
N MET A 276 -30.16 0.13 1.62
CA MET A 276 -30.72 0.80 0.45
C MET A 276 -32.17 0.42 0.18
N ALA A 277 -32.53 -0.87 0.37
CA ALA A 277 -33.89 -1.35 0.17
C ALA A 277 -34.89 -0.70 1.14
N LYS A 278 -34.50 -0.48 2.38
CA LYS A 278 -35.33 0.19 3.40
C LYS A 278 -35.65 1.64 3.04
N LYS A 279 -34.68 2.38 2.53
CA LYS A 279 -34.78 3.84 2.31
C LYS A 279 -35.09 4.21 0.86
N HIS A 280 -34.59 3.43 -0.10
CA HIS A 280 -34.51 3.80 -1.52
C HIS A 280 -34.92 2.64 -2.47
N ARG A 281 -35.93 1.86 -2.09
CA ARG A 281 -36.41 0.68 -2.82
C ARG A 281 -36.72 0.96 -4.30
N LEU A 282 -37.26 2.14 -4.61
CA LEU A 282 -37.59 2.54 -5.99
C LEU A 282 -36.35 2.70 -6.88
N ALA A 283 -35.23 3.19 -6.33
CA ALA A 283 -33.98 3.30 -7.07
C ALA A 283 -33.42 1.91 -7.41
N LEU A 284 -33.47 0.97 -6.46
CA LEU A 284 -33.03 -0.42 -6.65
C LEU A 284 -33.94 -1.20 -7.61
N ALA A 285 -35.23 -0.91 -7.68
CA ALA A 285 -36.20 -1.61 -8.53
C ALA A 285 -35.83 -1.60 -10.02
N ARG A 286 -34.95 -0.68 -10.44
CA ARG A 286 -34.43 -0.60 -11.82
C ARG A 286 -33.36 -1.62 -12.14
N TYR A 287 -32.85 -2.35 -11.14
CA TYR A 287 -31.75 -3.30 -11.26
C TYR A 287 -32.22 -4.74 -10.99
N ASN A 288 -31.44 -5.69 -11.52
CA ASN A 288 -31.38 -7.05 -11.00
C ASN A 288 -30.22 -7.06 -9.99
N MET A 289 -30.55 -7.22 -8.71
CA MET A 289 -29.62 -7.13 -7.60
C MET A 289 -28.98 -8.48 -7.30
N ARG A 290 -27.70 -8.47 -6.96
CA ARG A 290 -26.93 -9.66 -6.62
C ARG A 290 -25.95 -9.37 -5.48
N SER A 291 -25.54 -10.41 -4.77
CA SER A 291 -24.50 -10.37 -3.74
C SER A 291 -23.55 -11.56 -3.89
N LEU A 292 -22.41 -11.51 -3.22
CA LEU A 292 -21.56 -12.70 -3.11
C LEU A 292 -22.30 -13.80 -2.35
N PRO A 293 -22.08 -15.10 -2.70
CA PRO A 293 -22.70 -16.22 -1.99
C PRO A 293 -22.33 -16.24 -0.50
N GLU A 294 -23.26 -16.63 0.36
CA GLU A 294 -23.03 -16.74 1.81
C GLU A 294 -21.88 -17.69 2.16
N SER A 295 -21.70 -18.78 1.41
CA SER A 295 -20.60 -19.73 1.59
C SER A 295 -19.21 -19.13 1.37
N SER A 296 -19.10 -18.00 0.65
CA SER A 296 -17.86 -17.26 0.50
C SER A 296 -17.59 -16.30 1.66
N GLN A 297 -18.58 -16.13 2.57
CA GLN A 297 -18.49 -15.28 3.75
C GLN A 297 -18.21 -16.07 5.03
N ASP A 298 -18.44 -17.41 5.02
CA ASP A 298 -18.46 -18.28 6.22
C ASP A 298 -17.18 -19.03 6.55
N ASP A 299 -16.14 -18.99 5.71
CA ASP A 299 -14.83 -19.54 6.11
C ASP A 299 -14.20 -18.66 7.20
N GLN A 300 -14.59 -18.89 8.44
CA GLN A 300 -13.93 -18.28 9.60
C GLN A 300 -12.47 -18.71 9.63
N PRO A 301 -11.47 -17.79 9.65
CA PRO A 301 -10.18 -18.15 10.23
C PRO A 301 -10.42 -18.36 11.72
N GLU A 302 -9.80 -19.42 12.24
CA GLU A 302 -9.66 -19.61 13.68
C GLU A 302 -9.32 -18.28 14.37
N GLU A 303 -10.00 -18.04 15.47
CA GLU A 303 -9.96 -16.86 16.32
C GLU A 303 -8.58 -16.19 16.36
N ILE A 304 -8.41 -15.16 15.56
CA ILE A 304 -7.50 -14.08 15.86
C ILE A 304 -8.42 -12.92 16.22
N ASP A 305 -8.64 -12.73 17.51
CA ASP A 305 -9.36 -11.62 18.12
C ASP A 305 -8.91 -10.28 17.52
N GLU A 306 -9.61 -9.78 16.50
CA GLU A 306 -9.47 -8.41 16.04
C GLU A 306 -10.74 -7.65 16.38
N PRO A 307 -10.69 -6.61 17.22
CA PRO A 307 -11.82 -5.73 17.39
C PRO A 307 -12.09 -5.02 16.06
N ALA A 308 -13.31 -5.19 15.59
CA ALA A 308 -13.86 -4.40 14.50
C ALA A 308 -13.76 -2.93 14.87
N ASN A 309 -13.17 -2.12 14.00
CA ASN A 309 -12.94 -0.73 14.30
C ASN A 309 -13.11 0.17 13.10
N GLU A 310 -14.22 0.93 13.07
CA GLU A 310 -14.70 1.51 11.84
C GLU A 310 -15.58 2.72 11.99
N GLY A 311 -15.28 3.76 11.27
CA GLY A 311 -16.03 5.01 11.20
C GLY A 311 -16.97 5.11 9.98
N ALA A 312 -17.98 5.96 9.96
CA ALA A 312 -19.22 5.98 9.17
C ALA A 312 -19.14 6.02 7.62
N ASP A 313 -18.01 6.26 7.02
CA ASP A 313 -17.58 5.81 5.68
C ASP A 313 -16.44 4.80 5.83
N ALA A 314 -15.98 4.62 7.00
CA ALA A 314 -14.99 3.71 7.49
C ALA A 314 -15.63 2.54 8.26
N GLY A 315 -16.82 2.71 8.81
CA GLY A 315 -17.67 1.67 9.35
C GLY A 315 -18.03 0.59 8.35
N ALA A 316 -17.88 0.94 7.10
CA ALA A 316 -18.12 0.04 6.02
C ALA A 316 -16.88 -0.78 5.59
N ASP A 317 -15.65 -0.35 5.89
CA ASP A 317 -14.43 -1.08 5.49
C ASP A 317 -14.07 -2.26 6.43
N ALA A 318 -14.69 -2.43 7.61
CA ALA A 318 -14.35 -3.48 8.59
C ALA A 318 -15.28 -4.70 8.60
N ALA A 319 -16.57 -4.47 8.33
CA ALA A 319 -17.50 -5.59 8.13
C ALA A 319 -17.12 -6.47 6.92
N GLU A 320 -16.06 -6.08 6.19
CA GLU A 320 -15.68 -6.61 4.89
C GLU A 320 -14.50 -7.57 4.89
N SER A 321 -14.10 -8.16 5.99
CA SER A 321 -12.91 -9.01 6.05
C SER A 321 -12.87 -10.17 5.02
N ARG A 322 -14.00 -10.45 4.33
CA ARG A 322 -14.12 -11.51 3.32
C ARG A 322 -15.14 -11.21 2.23
N GLY A 323 -15.32 -9.97 1.89
CA GLY A 323 -16.42 -9.59 1.03
C GLY A 323 -16.01 -9.03 -0.31
N LEU A 324 -16.91 -8.23 -0.81
CA LEU A 324 -16.77 -7.49 -2.04
C LEU A 324 -16.04 -6.16 -1.77
N HIS A 325 -14.90 -5.96 -2.41
CA HIS A 325 -14.22 -4.66 -2.39
C HIS A 325 -14.02 -4.08 -3.81
N ALA A 326 -14.30 -4.86 -4.84
CA ALA A 326 -14.24 -4.43 -6.23
C ALA A 326 -15.20 -3.27 -6.52
N LYS A 327 -14.74 -2.29 -7.29
CA LYS A 327 -15.50 -1.11 -7.69
C LYS A 327 -15.34 -0.92 -9.19
N PHE A 328 -16.38 -1.29 -9.96
CA PHE A 328 -16.35 -1.11 -11.41
C PHE A 328 -17.74 -1.06 -12.03
N VAL A 329 -17.80 -0.53 -13.25
CA VAL A 329 -18.99 -0.57 -14.09
C VAL A 329 -18.58 -1.08 -15.46
N TRP A 330 -19.15 -2.22 -15.89
CA TRP A 330 -19.02 -2.75 -17.24
C TRP A 330 -20.27 -2.40 -18.05
N ILE A 331 -20.07 -1.87 -19.26
CA ILE A 331 -21.12 -1.39 -20.15
C ILE A 331 -20.89 -2.01 -21.52
N GLU A 332 -21.86 -2.76 -22.04
CA GLU A 332 -21.84 -3.24 -23.43
C GLU A 332 -22.79 -2.42 -24.30
N THR A 333 -22.25 -1.90 -25.39
CA THR A 333 -23.01 -1.33 -26.50
C THR A 333 -22.89 -2.22 -27.74
N PRO A 334 -23.59 -1.97 -28.85
CA PRO A 334 -23.49 -2.80 -30.06
C PRO A 334 -22.08 -2.99 -30.64
N LYS A 335 -21.17 -2.05 -30.38
CA LYS A 335 -19.82 -2.04 -30.99
C LYS A 335 -18.68 -1.97 -29.96
N ARG A 336 -18.98 -1.80 -28.68
CA ARG A 336 -17.96 -1.50 -27.66
C ARG A 336 -18.36 -2.04 -26.30
N GLY A 337 -17.41 -2.68 -25.64
CA GLY A 337 -17.42 -2.91 -24.21
C GLY A 337 -16.57 -1.85 -23.52
N GLU A 338 -17.06 -1.23 -22.45
CA GLU A 338 -16.38 -0.23 -21.65
C GLU A 338 -16.35 -0.66 -20.21
N LEU A 339 -15.15 -0.66 -19.58
CA LEU A 339 -14.96 -0.94 -18.17
C LEU A 339 -14.42 0.33 -17.49
N ARG A 340 -15.16 0.81 -16.50
CA ARG A 340 -14.75 1.86 -15.57
C ARG A 340 -14.38 1.20 -14.26
N LEU A 341 -13.15 1.35 -13.80
CA LEU A 341 -12.67 0.73 -12.57
C LEU A 341 -11.74 1.67 -11.80
N GLY A 342 -11.58 1.42 -10.51
CA GLY A 342 -10.69 2.20 -9.66
C GLY A 342 -11.11 2.20 -8.20
N SER A 343 -10.86 3.32 -7.51
CA SER A 343 -11.17 3.44 -6.09
C SER A 343 -12.58 3.93 -5.78
N THR A 344 -13.30 4.46 -6.78
CA THR A 344 -14.56 5.19 -6.63
C THR A 344 -15.74 4.26 -6.37
N ASN A 345 -16.33 4.33 -5.18
CA ASN A 345 -17.59 3.67 -4.88
C ASN A 345 -18.77 4.31 -5.65
N LEU A 346 -19.87 3.57 -5.82
CA LEU A 346 -21.12 4.09 -6.36
C LEU A 346 -21.87 4.91 -5.30
N THR A 347 -21.23 5.97 -4.80
CA THR A 347 -21.76 6.93 -3.85
C THR A 347 -21.52 8.36 -4.34
N ARG A 348 -22.41 9.29 -3.95
CA ARG A 348 -22.22 10.71 -4.24
C ARG A 348 -20.91 11.22 -3.70
N ARG A 349 -20.53 10.78 -2.49
CA ARG A 349 -19.28 11.17 -1.86
C ARG A 349 -18.06 10.73 -2.67
N GLY A 350 -18.02 9.47 -3.16
CA GLY A 350 -16.96 8.97 -4.03
C GLY A 350 -16.83 9.79 -5.32
N TRP A 351 -17.95 10.18 -5.92
CA TRP A 351 -17.93 10.91 -7.20
C TRP A 351 -17.76 12.42 -7.07
N LYS A 352 -18.20 13.05 -5.97
CA LYS A 352 -18.26 14.51 -5.85
C LYS A 352 -17.24 15.10 -4.87
N GLU A 353 -16.85 14.34 -3.86
CA GLU A 353 -16.20 14.91 -2.67
C GLU A 353 -14.81 14.34 -2.43
N ASN A 354 -14.65 13.01 -2.44
CA ASN A 354 -13.39 12.34 -2.15
C ASN A 354 -12.31 12.59 -3.21
N ALA A 355 -11.03 12.48 -2.84
CA ALA A 355 -9.99 12.21 -3.80
C ALA A 355 -10.09 10.74 -4.25
N GLU A 356 -10.07 10.49 -5.55
CA GLU A 356 -10.28 9.15 -6.13
C GLU A 356 -9.45 8.96 -7.38
N VAL A 357 -9.14 7.71 -7.72
CA VAL A 357 -8.53 7.33 -9.00
C VAL A 357 -9.49 6.49 -9.82
N LEU A 358 -9.59 6.79 -11.12
CA LEU A 358 -10.46 6.09 -12.06
C LEU A 358 -9.68 5.77 -13.34
N ALA A 359 -9.85 4.54 -13.82
CA ALA A 359 -9.43 4.11 -15.16
C ALA A 359 -10.69 3.78 -15.97
N THR A 360 -10.74 4.25 -17.20
CA THR A 360 -11.72 3.87 -18.22
C THR A 360 -11.00 3.17 -19.35
N VAL A 361 -11.35 1.93 -19.58
CA VAL A 361 -10.76 1.10 -20.62
C VAL A 361 -11.85 0.54 -21.53
N SER A 362 -11.53 0.21 -22.76
CA SER A 362 -12.52 -0.33 -23.69
C SER A 362 -11.97 -1.37 -24.66
N VAL A 363 -12.89 -2.20 -25.15
CA VAL A 363 -12.66 -3.22 -26.16
C VAL A 363 -13.68 -3.10 -27.27
N ALA A 364 -13.32 -3.50 -28.50
CA ALA A 364 -14.29 -3.59 -29.59
C ALA A 364 -15.23 -4.78 -29.38
N LEU A 365 -16.50 -4.66 -29.80
CA LEU A 365 -17.49 -5.74 -29.81
C LEU A 365 -18.21 -5.79 -31.18
N PRO A 366 -18.22 -6.95 -31.86
CA PRO A 366 -17.41 -8.12 -31.58
C PRO A 366 -15.93 -7.83 -31.68
N GLY A 367 -15.09 -8.50 -30.90
CA GLY A 367 -13.66 -8.24 -30.78
C GLY A 367 -12.81 -9.51 -30.88
N GLY A 368 -11.50 -9.36 -30.67
CA GLY A 368 -10.56 -10.49 -30.62
C GLY A 368 -10.61 -11.25 -29.29
N SER A 369 -9.63 -12.16 -29.11
CA SER A 369 -9.54 -13.05 -27.93
C SER A 369 -9.57 -12.31 -26.60
N TYR A 370 -8.92 -11.17 -26.47
CA TYR A 370 -8.92 -10.37 -25.23
C TYR A 370 -10.32 -9.82 -24.88
N SER A 371 -11.08 -9.37 -25.90
CA SER A 371 -12.47 -8.89 -25.71
C SER A 371 -13.37 -10.02 -25.19
N GLU A 372 -13.23 -11.22 -25.75
CA GLU A 372 -13.99 -12.38 -25.32
C GLU A 372 -13.57 -12.86 -23.93
N GLN A 373 -12.27 -12.85 -23.61
CA GLN A 373 -11.76 -13.16 -22.27
C GLN A 373 -12.32 -12.18 -21.23
N MET A 374 -12.33 -10.89 -21.50
CA MET A 374 -12.88 -9.88 -20.60
C MET A 374 -14.37 -10.09 -20.37
N ARG A 375 -15.16 -10.31 -21.41
CA ARG A 375 -16.59 -10.59 -21.32
C ARG A 375 -16.87 -11.87 -20.53
N SER A 376 -16.14 -12.94 -20.85
CA SER A 376 -16.30 -14.24 -20.20
C SER A 376 -15.94 -14.17 -18.72
N GLY A 377 -14.85 -13.48 -18.36
CA GLY A 377 -14.44 -13.32 -16.98
C GLY A 377 -15.43 -12.49 -16.16
N LEU A 378 -15.92 -11.36 -16.69
CA LEU A 378 -16.94 -10.54 -16.03
C LEU A 378 -18.28 -11.29 -15.90
N LYS A 379 -18.64 -12.06 -16.92
CA LYS A 379 -19.83 -12.92 -16.86
C LYS A 379 -19.67 -14.04 -15.82
N ALA A 380 -18.51 -14.68 -15.75
CA ALA A 380 -18.24 -15.71 -14.74
C ALA A 380 -18.34 -15.16 -13.31
N PHE A 381 -17.86 -13.94 -13.09
CA PHE A 381 -18.04 -13.25 -11.80
C PHE A 381 -19.52 -12.97 -11.50
N ASP A 382 -20.27 -12.45 -12.47
CA ASP A 382 -21.70 -12.21 -12.33
C ASP A 382 -22.47 -13.53 -12.06
N ASP A 383 -22.15 -14.59 -12.80
CA ASP A 383 -22.78 -15.92 -12.62
C ASP A 383 -22.43 -16.56 -11.25
N PHE A 384 -21.27 -16.22 -10.68
CA PHE A 384 -20.86 -16.66 -9.34
C PHE A 384 -21.70 -16.00 -8.24
N CYS A 385 -22.16 -14.75 -8.44
CA CYS A 385 -22.98 -14.03 -7.47
C CYS A 385 -24.42 -14.56 -7.43
N SER A 386 -24.99 -14.64 -6.22
CA SER A 386 -26.37 -15.05 -5.98
C SER A 386 -27.35 -13.89 -6.19
N GLU A 387 -28.56 -14.19 -6.63
CA GLU A 387 -29.64 -13.19 -6.72
C GLU A 387 -30.04 -12.73 -5.31
N TYR A 388 -30.16 -11.42 -5.15
CA TYR A 388 -30.62 -10.81 -3.91
C TYR A 388 -32.08 -10.40 -4.02
N GLU A 389 -32.93 -11.02 -3.22
CA GLU A 389 -34.34 -10.66 -3.12
C GLU A 389 -34.56 -9.63 -2.00
N LEU A 390 -35.36 -8.62 -2.30
CA LEU A 390 -35.73 -7.58 -1.33
C LEU A 390 -36.61 -8.19 -0.22
N GLY A 391 -36.00 -8.75 0.80
CA GLY A 391 -36.67 -9.26 2.00
C GLY A 391 -37.19 -8.16 2.93
N GLU A 392 -37.93 -8.56 3.96
CA GLU A 392 -38.23 -7.75 5.13
C GLU A 392 -37.21 -8.09 6.23
N GLU A 393 -35.98 -7.59 6.10
CA GLU A 393 -34.96 -7.76 7.15
C GLU A 393 -35.17 -6.76 8.28
N GLU A 394 -35.07 -7.23 9.52
CA GLU A 394 -35.07 -6.38 10.70
C GLU A 394 -33.83 -5.48 10.70
N ALA A 395 -34.02 -4.18 10.91
CA ALA A 395 -32.90 -3.25 11.07
C ALA A 395 -32.23 -3.49 12.44
N PRO A 396 -30.90 -3.35 12.55
CA PRO A 396 -30.28 -3.19 13.85
C PRO A 396 -30.96 -2.02 14.61
N PRO A 397 -30.97 -2.07 15.94
CA PRO A 397 -31.59 -1.03 16.74
C PRO A 397 -31.03 0.36 16.38
N ASP A 398 -31.92 1.35 16.19
CA ASP A 398 -31.52 2.73 15.85
C ASP A 398 -30.51 3.33 16.86
N ASP A 399 -30.55 2.88 18.11
CA ASP A 399 -29.64 3.35 19.16
C ASP A 399 -28.19 2.86 18.95
N GLU A 400 -27.98 1.64 18.48
CA GLU A 400 -26.65 1.10 18.23
C GLU A 400 -25.99 1.81 17.04
N LEU A 401 -26.74 2.01 15.95
CA LEU A 401 -26.27 2.79 14.79
C LEU A 401 -25.97 4.24 15.16
N ARG A 402 -26.73 4.83 16.08
CA ARG A 402 -26.48 6.20 16.55
C ARG A 402 -25.18 6.27 17.35
N LEU A 403 -24.95 5.34 18.31
CA LEU A 403 -23.75 5.29 19.10
C LEU A 403 -22.50 5.08 18.23
N GLN A 404 -22.59 4.20 17.25
CA GLN A 404 -21.49 4.00 16.29
C GLN A 404 -21.17 5.31 15.53
N ARG A 405 -22.16 6.03 15.01
CA ARG A 405 -21.95 7.32 14.33
C ARG A 405 -21.34 8.38 15.24
N GLU A 406 -21.83 8.49 16.47
CA GLU A 406 -21.28 9.43 17.46
C GLU A 406 -19.81 9.11 17.78
N PHE A 407 -19.47 7.83 17.89
CA PHE A 407 -18.10 7.36 18.07
C PHE A 407 -17.21 7.74 16.90
N ASP A 408 -17.65 7.46 15.69
CA ASP A 408 -16.92 7.72 14.46
C ASP A 408 -16.69 9.22 14.23
N ASP A 409 -17.70 10.04 14.50
CA ASP A 409 -17.58 11.50 14.45
C ASP A 409 -16.57 12.02 15.46
N ALA A 410 -16.57 11.48 16.68
CA ALA A 410 -15.62 11.82 17.73
C ALA A 410 -14.19 11.43 17.32
N ARG A 411 -14.02 10.22 16.79
CA ARG A 411 -12.71 9.76 16.29
C ARG A 411 -12.20 10.63 15.14
N ASN A 412 -13.05 10.91 14.15
CA ASN A 412 -12.66 11.71 13.00
C ASN A 412 -12.33 13.17 13.40
N ALA A 413 -13.06 13.74 14.35
CA ALA A 413 -12.73 15.03 14.93
C ALA A 413 -11.36 14.99 15.63
N LEU A 414 -11.12 13.96 16.44
CA LEU A 414 -9.86 13.79 17.16
C LEU A 414 -8.66 13.65 16.21
N VAL A 415 -8.77 12.88 15.13
CA VAL A 415 -7.70 12.75 14.12
C VAL A 415 -7.32 14.10 13.52
N VAL A 416 -8.30 14.98 13.26
CA VAL A 416 -8.07 16.31 12.70
C VAL A 416 -7.49 17.28 13.74
N ASP A 417 -8.02 17.24 14.95
CA ASP A 417 -7.69 18.19 16.02
C ASP A 417 -6.37 17.83 16.73
N PHE A 418 -5.93 16.57 16.66
CA PHE A 418 -4.65 16.13 17.22
C PHE A 418 -3.48 16.62 16.37
N VAL A 419 -3.14 17.89 16.50
CA VAL A 419 -1.97 18.50 15.87
C VAL A 419 -0.84 18.57 16.89
N ALA A 420 0.03 17.56 16.87
CA ALA A 420 1.11 17.40 17.82
C ALA A 420 2.49 17.46 17.18
N THR A 421 3.49 17.79 17.97
CA THR A 421 4.92 17.59 17.72
C THR A 421 5.54 16.84 18.89
N GLN A 422 6.67 16.21 18.65
CA GLN A 422 7.48 15.56 19.67
C GLN A 422 8.83 16.25 19.80
N ALA A 423 9.42 16.25 20.99
CA ALA A 423 10.78 16.69 21.24
C ALA A 423 11.44 15.82 22.32
N LEU A 424 12.76 15.64 22.25
CA LEU A 424 13.53 15.04 23.33
C LEU A 424 13.87 16.11 24.37
N GLN A 425 13.44 15.90 25.61
CA GLN A 425 13.81 16.69 26.77
C GLN A 425 14.51 15.76 27.77
N ASP A 426 15.79 15.99 28.04
CA ASP A 426 16.61 15.12 28.89
C ASP A 426 16.52 13.63 28.48
N SER A 427 16.56 13.36 27.17
CA SER A 427 16.42 12.05 26.53
C SER A 427 15.00 11.45 26.55
N VAL A 428 14.04 12.08 27.20
CA VAL A 428 12.64 11.65 27.25
C VAL A 428 11.84 12.31 26.15
N ALA A 429 11.04 11.55 25.41
CA ALA A 429 10.17 12.10 24.39
C ALA A 429 8.94 12.78 25.03
N VAL A 430 8.72 14.02 24.65
CA VAL A 430 7.57 14.82 25.09
C VAL A 430 6.71 15.13 23.89
N VAL A 431 5.45 14.70 23.94
CA VAL A 431 4.43 15.03 22.94
C VAL A 431 3.77 16.34 23.35
N THR A 432 3.70 17.30 22.43
CA THR A 432 3.09 18.62 22.68
C THR A 432 2.04 18.91 21.61
N LEU A 433 0.81 19.17 22.06
CA LEU A 433 -0.30 19.59 21.22
C LEU A 433 -0.27 21.10 20.97
N ARG A 434 -0.72 21.50 19.81
CA ARG A 434 -0.95 22.90 19.46
C ARG A 434 -2.07 23.55 20.25
N SER A 435 -3.12 22.77 20.58
CA SER A 435 -4.29 23.20 21.32
C SER A 435 -4.84 22.04 22.18
N PRO A 436 -5.50 22.29 23.31
CA PRO A 436 -6.14 21.24 24.08
C PRO A 436 -7.19 20.49 23.26
N LEU A 437 -7.31 19.19 23.50
CA LEU A 437 -8.31 18.34 22.86
C LEU A 437 -9.66 18.45 23.57
N HIS A 438 -10.73 18.41 22.78
CA HIS A 438 -12.09 18.27 23.27
C HIS A 438 -12.53 16.81 23.10
N LEU A 439 -12.54 16.08 24.20
CA LEU A 439 -13.02 14.70 24.21
C LEU A 439 -14.49 14.65 24.62
N PRO A 440 -15.33 13.79 24.02
CA PRO A 440 -16.69 13.55 24.48
C PRO A 440 -16.73 13.07 25.93
N VAL A 441 -17.85 13.27 26.61
CA VAL A 441 -18.05 12.78 27.97
C VAL A 441 -17.95 11.26 28.00
N GLY A 442 -17.12 10.73 28.90
CA GLY A 442 -16.86 9.28 29.00
C GLY A 442 -15.86 8.74 27.99
N ALA A 443 -15.30 9.56 27.11
CA ALA A 443 -14.23 9.14 26.23
C ALA A 443 -12.88 9.02 26.97
N CYS A 444 -12.15 7.96 26.69
CA CYS A 444 -10.78 7.73 27.13
C CYS A 444 -9.85 7.72 25.92
N LEU A 445 -8.90 8.64 25.88
CA LEU A 445 -7.82 8.66 24.89
C LEU A 445 -6.55 8.12 25.53
N ARG A 446 -5.88 7.20 24.83
CA ARG A 446 -4.57 6.68 25.22
C ARG A 446 -3.59 6.85 24.07
N ILE A 447 -2.33 7.14 24.37
CA ILE A 447 -1.26 7.27 23.37
C ILE A 447 0.01 6.57 23.83
N GLY A 448 0.85 6.17 22.87
CA GLY A 448 2.17 5.60 23.12
C GLY A 448 3.00 5.47 21.85
N ARG A 449 4.24 5.04 21.99
CA ARG A 449 5.06 4.61 20.83
C ARG A 449 4.54 3.30 20.27
N ILE A 450 4.94 2.99 19.04
CA ILE A 450 4.79 1.63 18.51
C ILE A 450 5.64 0.71 19.40
N GLY A 451 5.00 -0.23 20.06
CA GLY A 451 5.70 -1.17 20.94
C GLY A 451 5.53 -0.94 22.43
N ASP A 452 5.15 0.25 22.83
CA ASP A 452 4.97 0.59 24.24
C ASP A 452 3.53 0.36 24.72
N ALA A 453 3.37 0.29 26.04
CA ALA A 453 2.07 0.41 26.66
C ALA A 453 1.48 1.81 26.42
N LEU A 454 0.18 1.87 26.15
CA LEU A 454 -0.53 3.13 25.95
C LEU A 454 -0.75 3.85 27.29
N MET A 455 -0.50 5.14 27.30
CA MET A 455 -0.72 6.03 28.46
C MET A 455 -1.98 6.86 28.26
N PRO A 456 -2.76 7.10 29.32
CA PRO A 456 -3.93 7.96 29.24
C PRO A 456 -3.52 9.41 28.91
N TRP A 457 -4.34 10.06 28.08
CA TRP A 457 -4.25 11.48 27.78
C TRP A 457 -5.43 12.21 28.43
N ASP A 458 -5.15 13.00 29.47
CA ASP A 458 -6.20 13.70 30.20
C ASP A 458 -6.74 14.90 29.39
N ALA A 459 -8.05 15.10 29.46
CA ALA A 459 -8.69 16.24 28.82
C ALA A 459 -8.12 17.57 29.33
N GLY A 460 -7.87 18.50 28.39
CA GLY A 460 -7.31 19.82 28.70
C GLY A 460 -5.78 19.86 28.86
N VAL A 461 -5.10 18.72 28.89
CA VAL A 461 -3.63 18.67 28.90
C VAL A 461 -3.12 18.88 27.48
N THR A 462 -2.05 19.68 27.33
CA THR A 462 -1.40 19.95 26.03
C THR A 462 -0.02 19.31 25.91
N SER A 463 0.47 18.63 26.93
CA SER A 463 1.80 17.99 26.90
C SER A 463 1.81 16.71 27.71
N LEU A 464 2.41 15.66 27.17
CA LEU A 464 2.58 14.37 27.83
C LEU A 464 4.02 13.89 27.65
N LYS A 465 4.65 13.46 28.75
CA LYS A 465 5.93 12.75 28.71
C LYS A 465 5.67 11.28 28.47
N LEU A 466 6.29 10.72 27.43
CA LEU A 466 6.27 9.28 27.20
C LEU A 466 7.24 8.57 28.16
N PRO A 467 7.08 7.25 28.40
CA PRO A 467 8.00 6.48 29.22
C PRO A 467 9.44 6.62 28.72
N ASP A 468 10.40 6.38 29.60
CA ASP A 468 11.82 6.39 29.24
C ASP A 468 12.11 5.24 28.25
N ALA A 469 12.82 5.53 27.18
CA ALA A 469 13.17 4.54 26.17
C ALA A 469 14.44 4.98 25.40
N PRO A 470 15.17 4.04 24.83
CA PRO A 470 16.31 4.36 23.95
C PRO A 470 15.90 5.33 22.84
N ALA A 471 16.80 6.22 22.44
CA ALA A 471 16.51 7.24 21.42
C ALA A 471 16.06 6.62 20.07
N HIS A 472 16.51 5.42 19.77
CA HIS A 472 16.17 4.70 18.55
C HIS A 472 14.75 4.09 18.54
N ASP A 473 14.09 3.96 19.69
CA ASP A 473 12.70 3.48 19.77
C ASP A 473 11.68 4.60 19.47
N ASN A 474 12.15 5.85 19.32
CA ASN A 474 11.28 6.96 18.98
C ASN A 474 11.03 7.03 17.47
N GLY A 475 9.82 7.45 17.09
CA GLY A 475 9.39 7.65 15.70
C GLY A 475 8.33 8.73 15.59
N ASP A 476 8.08 9.19 14.37
CA ASP A 476 7.08 10.22 14.08
C ASP A 476 5.63 9.69 14.10
N LEU A 477 5.45 8.38 14.32
CA LEU A 477 4.15 7.72 14.43
C LEU A 477 3.87 7.35 15.88
N LEU A 478 2.76 7.85 16.42
CA LEU A 478 2.26 7.51 17.74
C LEU A 478 1.05 6.58 17.60
N ARG A 479 1.00 5.56 18.44
CA ARG A 479 -0.16 4.70 18.58
C ARG A 479 -1.21 5.41 19.43
N MET A 480 -2.43 5.48 18.91
CA MET A 480 -3.57 6.12 19.54
C MET A 480 -4.66 5.08 19.77
N GLU A 481 -5.37 5.20 20.87
CA GLU A 481 -6.58 4.43 21.18
C GLU A 481 -7.65 5.37 21.73
N LEU A 482 -8.83 5.35 21.12
CA LEU A 482 -10.02 6.01 21.63
C LEU A 482 -11.01 4.95 22.10
N VAL A 483 -11.53 5.11 23.32
CA VAL A 483 -12.57 4.24 23.89
C VAL A 483 -13.75 5.12 24.33
N ILE A 484 -14.98 4.76 23.94
CA ILE A 484 -16.24 5.40 24.38
C ILE A 484 -17.25 4.29 24.63
N GLY A 485 -17.60 4.05 25.89
CA GLY A 485 -18.41 2.89 26.27
C GLY A 485 -17.74 1.59 25.89
N ASP A 486 -18.43 0.75 25.13
CA ASP A 486 -17.93 -0.54 24.62
C ASP A 486 -17.23 -0.42 23.27
N LEU A 487 -17.24 0.75 22.66
CA LEU A 487 -16.60 1.01 21.36
C LEU A 487 -15.15 1.43 21.56
N SER A 488 -14.24 0.87 20.77
CA SER A 488 -12.83 1.23 20.77
C SER A 488 -12.24 1.32 19.37
N SER A 489 -11.23 2.17 19.19
CA SER A 489 -10.51 2.36 17.94
C SER A 489 -9.03 2.58 18.16
N GLU A 490 -8.18 1.82 17.47
CA GLU A 490 -6.74 2.05 17.44
C GLU A 490 -6.28 2.49 16.05
N TRP A 491 -5.33 3.45 16.01
CA TRP A 491 -4.66 3.87 14.77
C TRP A 491 -3.27 4.44 15.06
N LEU A 492 -2.49 4.67 14.00
CA LEU A 492 -1.24 5.41 14.08
C LEU A 492 -1.47 6.86 13.64
N GLN A 493 -1.08 7.79 14.51
CA GLN A 493 -1.17 9.23 14.31
C GLN A 493 0.22 9.82 14.07
N HIS A 494 0.35 10.67 13.07
CA HIS A 494 1.61 11.35 12.79
C HIS A 494 1.80 12.55 13.72
N ALA A 495 2.89 12.54 14.47
CA ALA A 495 3.35 13.60 15.35
C ALA A 495 4.88 13.74 15.19
N PRO A 496 5.37 14.61 14.29
CA PRO A 496 6.79 14.65 13.94
C PRO A 496 7.65 15.16 15.08
N PHE A 497 8.87 14.65 15.18
CA PHE A 497 9.90 15.20 16.03
C PHE A 497 10.40 16.56 15.52
N VAL A 498 10.52 17.53 16.43
CA VAL A 498 11.07 18.87 16.15
C VAL A 498 12.15 19.19 17.21
N PRO A 499 13.43 19.22 16.82
CA PRO A 499 14.00 18.88 15.52
C PRO A 499 13.83 17.41 15.16
N SER A 500 13.84 17.09 13.85
CA SER A 500 13.71 15.71 13.36
C SER A 500 14.84 14.83 13.88
N LEU A 501 14.52 13.58 14.21
CA LEU A 501 15.52 12.62 14.67
C LEU A 501 16.48 12.29 13.53
N SER A 502 17.79 12.37 13.83
CA SER A 502 18.80 12.08 12.84
C SER A 502 18.87 10.58 12.52
N ARG A 503 19.33 10.26 11.32
CA ARG A 503 19.59 8.89 10.93
C ARG A 503 20.56 8.20 11.88
N ASP A 504 21.65 8.88 12.24
CA ASP A 504 22.73 8.32 13.05
C ASP A 504 22.31 8.04 14.49
N THR A 505 21.37 8.82 15.02
CA THR A 505 20.90 8.65 16.41
C THR A 505 19.71 7.71 16.53
N ARG A 506 18.98 7.46 15.45
CA ARG A 506 17.76 6.64 15.46
C ARG A 506 17.82 5.44 14.53
N ASP A 507 17.84 5.68 13.19
CA ASP A 507 17.60 4.60 12.21
C ASP A 507 18.66 3.51 12.28
N VAL A 508 19.89 3.87 12.52
CA VAL A 508 21.01 2.94 12.52
C VAL A 508 21.13 2.15 13.81
N PRO A 509 21.06 2.76 15.00
CA PRO A 509 20.96 1.98 16.22
C PRO A 509 19.75 1.04 16.22
N LEU A 510 18.63 1.46 15.64
CA LEU A 510 17.44 0.63 15.50
C LEU A 510 17.69 -0.60 14.61
N LEU A 511 18.29 -0.39 13.43
CA LEU A 511 18.66 -1.50 12.55
C LEU A 511 19.69 -2.45 13.20
N HIS A 512 20.66 -1.89 13.92
CA HIS A 512 21.63 -2.69 14.66
C HIS A 512 20.98 -3.51 15.78
N ALA A 513 20.09 -2.90 16.57
CA ALA A 513 19.34 -3.58 17.61
C ALA A 513 18.46 -4.71 17.06
N TYR A 514 17.89 -4.49 15.85
CA TYR A 514 17.04 -5.46 15.18
C TYR A 514 17.81 -6.63 14.55
N LEU A 515 18.92 -6.36 13.86
CA LEU A 515 19.72 -7.37 13.14
C LEU A 515 20.74 -8.07 14.02
N GLY A 516 21.24 -7.41 15.05
CA GLY A 516 22.46 -7.80 15.75
C GLY A 516 23.70 -7.72 14.86
N ILE A 517 24.88 -7.93 15.45
CA ILE A 517 26.15 -7.87 14.71
C ILE A 517 26.26 -8.93 13.61
N ASP A 518 25.71 -10.11 13.85
CA ASP A 518 25.71 -11.21 12.88
C ASP A 518 24.86 -10.86 11.64
N GLY A 519 23.73 -10.18 11.83
CA GLY A 519 22.90 -9.67 10.73
C GLY A 519 23.58 -8.57 9.93
N VAL A 520 24.29 -7.66 10.58
CA VAL A 520 25.07 -6.60 9.90
C VAL A 520 26.19 -7.21 9.06
N ILE A 521 26.88 -8.22 9.56
CA ILE A 521 27.92 -8.95 8.82
C ILE A 521 27.31 -9.69 7.61
N SER A 522 26.13 -10.31 7.79
CA SER A 522 25.41 -10.94 6.69
C SER A 522 25.00 -9.93 5.61
N LEU A 523 24.51 -8.76 6.02
CA LEU A 523 24.17 -7.67 5.10
C LEU A 523 25.38 -7.20 4.29
N LEU A 524 26.54 -7.05 4.94
CA LEU A 524 27.80 -6.71 4.30
C LEU A 524 28.22 -7.78 3.28
N ASN A 525 28.24 -9.05 3.68
CA ASN A 525 28.59 -10.18 2.82
C ASN A 525 27.71 -10.23 1.57
N ASP A 526 26.41 -10.09 1.74
CA ASP A 526 25.46 -10.15 0.64
C ASP A 526 25.62 -8.96 -0.34
N SER A 527 25.89 -7.77 0.18
CA SER A 527 26.15 -6.58 -0.65
C SER A 527 27.42 -6.70 -1.47
N LEU A 528 28.44 -7.35 -0.93
CA LEU A 528 29.72 -7.57 -1.62
C LEU A 528 29.67 -8.77 -2.59
N THR A 529 28.87 -9.80 -2.31
CA THR A 529 28.82 -11.05 -3.10
C THR A 529 27.69 -11.09 -4.13
N ALA A 530 26.66 -10.31 -4.00
CA ALA A 530 25.43 -10.32 -4.82
C ALA A 530 25.63 -10.07 -6.34
N GLY A 531 26.84 -10.01 -6.84
CA GLY A 531 27.17 -9.80 -8.25
C GLY A 531 28.01 -10.89 -8.92
N GLY A 532 28.28 -11.99 -8.26
CA GLY A 532 29.16 -13.06 -8.76
C GLY A 532 28.46 -14.10 -9.65
N ASN A 533 27.75 -13.70 -10.73
CA ASN A 533 27.34 -14.60 -11.81
C ASN A 533 28.27 -14.44 -13.03
N GLY A 534 29.54 -14.68 -12.83
CA GLY A 534 30.53 -14.91 -13.88
C GLY A 534 31.19 -16.28 -13.67
N GLY A 535 30.70 -17.31 -14.39
CA GLY A 535 31.45 -18.50 -14.86
C GLY A 535 32.36 -19.29 -13.91
N GLY A 536 32.13 -19.31 -12.60
CA GLY A 536 32.92 -20.11 -11.67
C GLY A 536 32.07 -21.18 -11.00
N ARG A 537 32.48 -22.44 -11.12
CA ARG A 537 31.86 -23.66 -10.59
C ARG A 537 31.04 -23.42 -9.31
N ARG A 538 29.75 -23.62 -9.39
CA ARG A 538 28.83 -23.73 -8.24
C ARG A 538 29.40 -24.77 -7.26
N ARG A 539 29.82 -24.37 -6.07
CA ARG A 539 29.94 -25.29 -4.96
C ARG A 539 28.52 -25.70 -4.53
N PRO A 540 28.28 -27.01 -4.34
CA PRO A 540 26.94 -27.48 -3.94
C PRO A 540 26.61 -27.00 -2.52
N TRP A 541 25.51 -26.34 -2.37
CA TRP A 541 24.93 -25.83 -1.12
C TRP A 541 24.17 -26.89 -0.31
N ASN A 542 24.71 -28.11 -0.24
CA ASN A 542 24.14 -29.19 0.56
C ASN A 542 25.02 -29.50 1.79
N LYS A 543 25.05 -28.55 2.74
CA LYS A 543 25.35 -28.92 4.15
C LYS A 543 24.39 -28.11 5.03
N PRO A 544 23.69 -28.78 6.00
CA PRO A 544 22.87 -28.07 6.97
C PRO A 544 23.77 -27.12 7.76
N HIS A 545 23.36 -25.86 7.92
CA HIS A 545 24.01 -24.93 8.82
C HIS A 545 23.90 -25.49 10.24
N THR A 546 24.92 -26.16 10.69
CA THR A 546 25.21 -26.27 12.12
C THR A 546 25.41 -24.84 12.63
N THR A 547 24.78 -24.52 13.71
CA THR A 547 24.87 -23.28 14.52
C THR A 547 26.32 -23.04 14.95
N GLY A 548 27.12 -22.46 14.08
CA GLY A 548 28.54 -22.20 14.28
C GLY A 548 29.01 -20.96 13.54
N THR A 549 28.92 -19.83 14.24
CA THR A 549 29.78 -18.64 14.18
C THR A 549 30.01 -17.98 12.82
N SER A 550 29.16 -16.96 12.54
CA SER A 550 29.32 -15.97 11.45
C SER A 550 30.60 -15.11 11.55
N VAL A 551 31.24 -15.06 12.71
CA VAL A 551 32.52 -14.32 12.94
C VAL A 551 33.66 -14.81 12.09
N GLN A 552 33.68 -16.09 11.64
CA GLN A 552 34.72 -16.61 10.73
C GLN A 552 34.61 -16.11 9.28
N ASN A 553 33.49 -15.46 8.91
CA ASN A 553 33.24 -15.07 7.52
C ASN A 553 33.76 -13.68 7.16
N ILE A 554 34.02 -12.79 8.13
CA ILE A 554 34.60 -11.45 7.83
C ILE A 554 36.01 -11.58 7.28
N ALA A 555 36.78 -12.55 7.77
CA ALA A 555 38.14 -12.81 7.30
C ALA A 555 38.21 -13.30 5.83
N LEU A 556 37.07 -13.70 5.25
CA LEU A 556 36.94 -14.12 3.85
C LEU A 556 36.55 -12.99 2.90
N LEU A 557 36.17 -11.82 3.43
CA LEU A 557 35.87 -10.62 2.62
C LEU A 557 37.20 -10.00 2.18
N GLY A 558 37.69 -10.43 1.03
CA GLY A 558 38.88 -9.84 0.42
C GLY A 558 38.61 -8.44 -0.16
N ILE A 559 39.66 -7.64 -0.22
CA ILE A 559 39.73 -6.36 -0.93
C ILE A 559 39.13 -6.46 -2.35
N GLU A 560 39.33 -7.61 -3.01
CA GLU A 560 38.79 -7.91 -4.34
C GLU A 560 37.25 -7.85 -4.41
N ALA A 561 36.55 -8.24 -3.35
CA ALA A 561 35.10 -8.17 -3.30
C ALA A 561 34.62 -6.70 -3.25
N VAL A 562 35.33 -5.85 -2.50
CA VAL A 562 35.07 -4.39 -2.43
C VAL A 562 35.33 -3.75 -3.78
N LEU A 563 36.47 -4.02 -4.42
CA LEU A 563 36.81 -3.48 -5.74
C LEU A 563 35.81 -3.93 -6.82
N SER A 564 35.44 -5.20 -6.80
CA SER A 564 34.45 -5.75 -7.73
C SER A 564 33.07 -5.09 -7.55
N SER A 565 32.68 -4.80 -6.32
CA SER A 565 31.43 -4.11 -6.02
C SER A 565 31.48 -2.62 -6.36
N TRP A 566 32.62 -1.96 -6.14
CA TRP A 566 32.84 -0.56 -6.53
C TRP A 566 32.65 -0.33 -8.03
N VAL A 567 33.21 -1.23 -8.85
CA VAL A 567 33.09 -1.13 -10.32
C VAL A 567 31.65 -1.37 -10.79
N ARG A 568 30.88 -2.16 -10.04
CA ARG A 568 29.52 -2.56 -10.43
C ARG A 568 28.43 -1.61 -9.95
N ASP A 569 28.46 -1.22 -8.70
CA ASP A 569 27.42 -0.43 -8.04
C ASP A 569 28.01 0.35 -6.86
N LYS A 570 28.62 1.49 -7.20
CA LYS A 570 29.26 2.39 -6.23
C LYS A 570 28.30 2.90 -5.17
N GLU A 571 27.03 3.13 -5.53
CA GLU A 571 26.02 3.67 -4.62
C GLU A 571 25.62 2.66 -3.56
N SER A 572 25.29 1.43 -3.96
CA SER A 572 24.96 0.34 -3.04
C SER A 572 26.14 0.01 -2.12
N LEU A 573 27.37 0.09 -2.64
CA LEU A 573 28.58 -0.13 -1.84
C LEU A 573 28.77 0.96 -0.78
N SER A 574 28.50 2.22 -1.13
CA SER A 574 28.57 3.34 -0.20
C SER A 574 27.51 3.24 0.91
N GLU A 575 26.31 2.76 0.58
CA GLU A 575 25.25 2.49 1.57
C GLU A 575 25.69 1.39 2.54
N THR A 576 26.22 0.28 2.01
CA THR A 576 26.72 -0.84 2.83
C THR A 576 27.84 -0.37 3.75
N LYS A 577 28.80 0.41 3.23
CA LYS A 577 29.88 0.98 4.03
C LYS A 577 29.34 1.78 5.21
N ARG A 578 28.35 2.62 4.95
CA ARG A 578 27.72 3.45 5.97
C ARG A 578 27.06 2.61 7.08
N ILE A 579 26.39 1.51 6.75
CA ILE A 579 25.80 0.58 7.74
C ILE A 579 26.91 -0.04 8.60
N VAL A 580 27.99 -0.48 7.98
CA VAL A 580 29.13 -1.08 8.68
C VAL A 580 29.85 -0.07 9.58
N GLU A 581 30.03 1.17 9.12
CA GLU A 581 30.62 2.25 9.92
C GLU A 581 29.80 2.56 11.17
N LEU A 582 28.52 2.38 11.10
CA LEU A 582 27.61 2.66 12.20
C LEU A 582 27.53 1.49 13.18
N ALA A 583 27.57 0.26 12.68
CA ALA A 583 27.74 -0.92 13.55
C ALA A 583 29.04 -0.85 14.37
N ARG A 584 30.10 -0.23 13.82
CA ARG A 584 31.36 0.03 14.54
C ARG A 584 31.19 0.94 15.78
N LYS A 585 30.17 1.81 15.79
CA LYS A 585 29.91 2.77 16.88
C LYS A 585 29.03 2.18 17.99
N CYS A 586 28.43 1.03 17.78
CA CYS A 586 27.59 0.38 18.76
C CYS A 586 28.42 -0.24 19.88
N GLU A 587 27.89 -0.25 21.10
CA GLU A 587 28.51 -0.91 22.24
C GLU A 587 28.30 -2.43 22.13
N ALA A 588 29.37 -3.19 22.37
CA ALA A 588 29.30 -4.65 22.39
C ALA A 588 28.57 -5.13 23.66
N THR A 589 27.66 -6.07 23.50
CA THR A 589 26.95 -6.72 24.62
C THR A 589 27.63 -8.04 25.04
N SER A 590 28.59 -8.51 24.26
CA SER A 590 29.34 -9.76 24.52
C SER A 590 30.77 -9.70 23.97
N GLU A 591 31.65 -10.54 24.51
CA GLU A 591 33.06 -10.70 24.02
C GLU A 591 33.11 -11.13 22.54
N LYS A 592 32.11 -11.90 22.08
CA LYS A 592 31.96 -12.30 20.68
C LYS A 592 31.67 -11.09 19.79
N GLU A 593 30.76 -10.22 20.21
CA GLU A 593 30.43 -9.00 19.51
C GLU A 593 31.61 -8.03 19.46
N GLU A 594 32.34 -7.90 20.57
CA GLU A 594 33.53 -7.06 20.62
C GLU A 594 34.59 -7.49 19.60
N LYS A 595 34.84 -8.79 19.47
CA LYS A 595 35.73 -9.35 18.44
C LYS A 595 35.22 -9.07 17.02
N ALA A 596 33.95 -9.22 16.78
CA ALA A 596 33.33 -8.94 15.49
C ALA A 596 33.44 -7.46 15.12
N ILE A 597 33.17 -6.55 16.06
CA ILE A 597 33.32 -5.10 15.87
C ILE A 597 34.79 -4.72 15.59
N GLN A 598 35.75 -5.35 16.27
CA GLN A 598 37.18 -5.13 15.99
C GLN A 598 37.57 -5.58 14.57
N GLN A 599 37.05 -6.72 14.09
CA GLN A 599 37.30 -7.20 12.73
C GLN A 599 36.66 -6.24 11.68
N LEU A 600 35.44 -5.75 11.94
CA LEU A 600 34.79 -4.73 11.10
C LEU A 600 35.62 -3.44 11.05
N LYS A 601 36.20 -2.99 12.18
CA LYS A 601 37.08 -1.82 12.22
C LYS A 601 38.32 -2.00 11.35
N ALA A 602 38.97 -3.17 11.42
CA ALA A 602 40.12 -3.49 10.59
C ALA A 602 39.76 -3.53 9.10
N PHE A 603 38.62 -4.14 8.75
CA PHE A 603 38.13 -4.19 7.38
C PHE A 603 37.83 -2.79 6.83
N LEU A 604 37.14 -1.91 7.59
CA LEU A 604 36.85 -0.55 7.19
C LEU A 604 38.11 0.29 7.00
N THR A 605 39.12 0.11 7.83
CA THR A 605 40.41 0.81 7.66
C THR A 605 41.07 0.45 6.33
N SER A 606 41.02 -0.83 5.95
CA SER A 606 41.52 -1.29 4.64
C SER A 606 40.67 -0.74 3.48
N TRP A 607 39.35 -0.68 3.65
CA TRP A 607 38.42 -0.11 2.66
C TRP A 607 38.68 1.38 2.45
N ASP A 608 38.83 2.16 3.53
CA ASP A 608 39.12 3.60 3.45
C ASP A 608 40.42 3.89 2.70
N ALA A 609 41.46 3.08 2.94
CA ALA A 609 42.73 3.20 2.21
C ALA A 609 42.58 2.96 0.70
N ILE A 610 41.76 1.99 0.30
CA ILE A 610 41.46 1.71 -1.12
C ILE A 610 40.67 2.85 -1.75
N GLU A 611 39.64 3.34 -1.06
CA GLU A 611 38.81 4.43 -1.57
C GLU A 611 39.63 5.71 -1.81
N GLN A 612 40.56 6.03 -0.89
CA GLN A 612 41.47 7.16 -1.04
C GLN A 612 42.39 7.01 -2.27
N GLU A 613 42.83 5.80 -2.59
CA GLU A 613 43.64 5.56 -3.80
C GLU A 613 42.80 5.60 -5.09
N LEU A 614 41.54 5.11 -5.07
CA LEU A 614 40.65 5.12 -6.23
C LEU A 614 40.08 6.48 -6.59
N VAL A 615 40.06 7.43 -5.65
CA VAL A 615 39.54 8.79 -5.85
C VAL A 615 40.66 9.78 -6.19
N LYS A 616 41.93 9.38 -6.14
CA LYS A 616 43.02 10.23 -6.63
C LYS A 616 42.86 10.47 -8.13
N PRO A 617 42.95 11.74 -8.60
CA PRO A 617 42.73 12.12 -10.01
C PRO A 617 43.78 11.51 -10.94
#